data_ea9ad453115a86877f3853c8c3169889
#
_entry.id   ea9ad453115a86877f3853c8c3169889
#
_cell.length_a   1.000
_cell.length_b   1.000
_cell.length_c   1.000
_cell.angle_alpha   90.00
_cell.angle_beta   90.00
_cell.angle_gamma   90.00
#
_symmetry.space_group_name_H-M   'P 1'
#
loop_
_entity.id
_entity.type
_entity.pdbx_description
1 polymer ?
#
loop_
_entity_poly.entity_id
_entity_poly.type
_entity_poly.pdbx_seq_one_letter_code
_entity_poly.pdbx_strand_id
1 'polypeptide(L)'
;MHRDRTRPCPDDPYHLAPLARTYDVPLMARVLSGIQPSGDLHLGNYLGAIRNWVTDQGNHDAFYCVVDLHALTLDIDPAELRARTHDTALDLLAAGLDPERCTLFVQSHVVQHVQMAWLLECTAAMGELERMTQFKDKGAGKESARVGLFTYPVLMAADIVLYDAERVPVGDDQRQHLELARTLAIRFNHRFGDTLVVPEAAIPAAGARVMDLQHPDRKMSKSLDSPLGTVLLLDDPAEITRKIRKAVTDTDGEVRYDPEHKPGLANLLDLLAAATDRTPTEVAGKYERYGDLKADTAEALVELLRPLQARRAELAADPGAVQALLARGADKATGVAAPTYARAAEAVGLLGPA
;
A
#
# COMPACT_ATOMS: atom_id res chain seq x y z
N MET A 1 48.86 -10.55 -9.77
CA MET A 1 48.43 -9.68 -8.66
C MET A 1 46.95 -9.37 -8.85
N HIS A 2 46.06 -10.21 -8.29
CA HIS A 2 44.62 -9.98 -8.28
C HIS A 2 44.30 -9.04 -7.10
N ARG A 3 43.80 -7.85 -7.40
CA ARG A 3 43.25 -6.96 -6.37
C ARG A 3 41.86 -7.46 -6.00
N ASP A 4 41.73 -7.86 -4.75
CA ASP A 4 40.46 -8.13 -4.09
C ASP A 4 39.57 -6.88 -4.11
N ARG A 5 38.38 -6.96 -4.78
CA ARG A 5 37.43 -5.85 -4.98
C ARG A 5 36.29 -5.87 -3.94
N THR A 6 36.46 -6.52 -2.81
CA THR A 6 35.38 -6.72 -1.81
C THR A 6 35.47 -5.84 -0.55
N ARG A 7 36.36 -4.85 -0.50
CA ARG A 7 36.40 -3.91 0.62
C ARG A 7 35.61 -2.65 0.29
N PRO A 8 34.62 -2.25 1.11
CA PRO A 8 33.93 -0.97 0.96
C PRO A 8 34.90 0.19 1.16
N CYS A 9 34.71 1.26 0.41
CA CYS A 9 35.46 2.51 0.52
C CYS A 9 35.18 3.15 1.89
N PRO A 10 36.18 3.51 2.70
CA PRO A 10 35.95 4.07 4.04
C PRO A 10 35.35 5.49 4.04
N ASP A 11 35.24 6.14 2.88
CA ASP A 11 34.80 7.54 2.76
C ASP A 11 33.45 7.70 2.03
N ASP A 12 32.60 6.67 2.04
CA ASP A 12 31.23 6.82 1.54
C ASP A 12 30.35 7.41 2.66
N PRO A 13 30.00 8.71 2.61
CA PRO A 13 29.19 9.36 3.63
C PRO A 13 27.72 8.87 3.66
N TYR A 14 27.35 7.96 2.75
CA TYR A 14 26.01 7.42 2.59
C TYR A 14 25.88 5.93 2.90
N HIS A 15 26.84 5.36 3.66
CA HIS A 15 26.79 3.95 4.02
C HIS A 15 25.60 3.68 4.95
N LEU A 16 24.48 3.32 4.35
CA LEU A 16 23.25 2.96 5.07
C LEU A 16 23.44 1.60 5.75
N ALA A 17 23.30 1.57 7.06
CA ALA A 17 23.28 0.33 7.83
C ALA A 17 22.16 -0.62 7.34
N PRO A 18 22.35 -1.94 7.36
CA PRO A 18 21.36 -2.86 6.84
C PRO A 18 20.03 -2.76 7.60
N LEU A 19 18.95 -2.58 6.83
CA LEU A 19 17.56 -2.50 7.29
C LEU A 19 17.08 -3.90 7.72
N ALA A 20 17.33 -4.32 8.94
CA ALA A 20 16.60 -5.44 9.54
C ALA A 20 16.72 -5.41 11.07
N ARG A 21 15.77 -4.77 11.70
CA ARG A 21 15.43 -5.09 13.10
C ARG A 21 13.92 -5.27 13.16
N THR A 22 13.47 -6.43 13.62
CA THR A 22 12.14 -6.62 14.18
C THR A 22 12.07 -5.76 15.45
N TYR A 23 11.37 -4.63 15.39
CA TYR A 23 11.21 -3.77 16.54
C TYR A 23 9.81 -3.92 17.10
N ASP A 24 9.72 -4.09 18.42
CA ASP A 24 8.51 -3.74 19.15
C ASP A 24 8.17 -2.27 18.84
N VAL A 25 7.02 -2.04 18.22
CA VAL A 25 6.56 -0.69 17.90
C VAL A 25 6.21 0.01 19.21
N PRO A 26 6.84 1.13 19.56
CA PRO A 26 6.40 1.90 20.72
C PRO A 26 4.92 2.26 20.53
N LEU A 27 4.11 2.11 21.57
CA LEU A 27 2.75 2.67 21.59
C LEU A 27 2.85 4.14 21.18
N MET A 28 2.05 4.55 20.15
CA MET A 28 1.96 5.92 19.66
C MET A 28 2.99 6.37 18.59
N ALA A 29 3.74 5.47 17.96
CA ALA A 29 4.49 5.84 16.76
C ALA A 29 3.53 6.28 15.65
N ARG A 30 3.90 7.35 14.92
CA ARG A 30 3.09 7.79 13.79
C ARG A 30 3.34 6.92 12.56
N VAL A 31 2.23 6.46 11.98
CA VAL A 31 2.22 5.57 10.83
C VAL A 31 1.47 6.23 9.69
N LEU A 32 2.07 6.25 8.50
CA LEU A 32 1.41 6.64 7.26
C LEU A 32 1.33 5.44 6.31
N SER A 33 0.17 5.23 5.73
CA SER A 33 0.00 4.32 4.60
C SER A 33 -1.01 4.88 3.61
N GLY A 34 -0.88 4.48 2.34
CA GLY A 34 -1.74 4.99 1.28
C GLY A 34 -2.17 3.92 0.30
N ILE A 35 -3.32 4.13 -0.32
CA ILE A 35 -3.85 3.29 -1.38
C ILE A 35 -4.29 4.13 -2.58
N GLN A 36 -3.83 3.72 -3.76
CA GLN A 36 -4.16 4.41 -5.00
C GLN A 36 -5.55 4.00 -5.49
N PRO A 37 -6.44 4.96 -5.83
CA PRO A 37 -7.76 4.69 -6.36
C PRO A 37 -7.69 4.32 -7.86
N SER A 38 -6.95 3.27 -8.20
CA SER A 38 -6.69 2.83 -9.57
C SER A 38 -7.64 1.74 -10.06
N GLY A 39 -8.77 1.53 -9.38
CA GLY A 39 -9.82 0.55 -9.69
C GLY A 39 -10.37 -0.12 -8.43
N ASP A 40 -11.26 -1.12 -8.59
CA ASP A 40 -11.93 -1.78 -7.48
C ASP A 40 -10.95 -2.51 -6.57
N LEU A 41 -11.18 -2.51 -5.26
CA LEU A 41 -10.35 -3.24 -4.33
C LEU A 41 -10.58 -4.75 -4.45
N HIS A 42 -9.52 -5.51 -4.33
CA HIS A 42 -9.55 -6.97 -4.40
C HIS A 42 -9.06 -7.61 -3.10
N LEU A 43 -9.30 -8.90 -2.98
CA LEU A 43 -8.97 -9.68 -1.79
C LEU A 43 -7.49 -9.56 -1.39
N GLY A 44 -6.58 -9.43 -2.37
CA GLY A 44 -5.16 -9.17 -2.12
C GLY A 44 -4.87 -7.83 -1.45
N ASN A 45 -5.65 -6.76 -1.74
CA ASN A 45 -5.55 -5.49 -1.02
C ASN A 45 -6.07 -5.65 0.42
N TYR A 46 -7.20 -6.34 0.58
CA TYR A 46 -7.82 -6.52 1.89
C TYR A 46 -6.95 -7.34 2.84
N LEU A 47 -6.59 -8.56 2.46
CA LEU A 47 -5.80 -9.46 3.28
C LEU A 47 -4.32 -9.05 3.40
N GLY A 48 -3.78 -8.39 2.37
CA GLY A 48 -2.38 -7.98 2.35
C GLY A 48 -2.08 -6.68 3.10
N ALA A 49 -3.04 -5.76 3.20
CA ALA A 49 -2.82 -4.44 3.80
C ALA A 49 -3.98 -3.97 4.68
N ILE A 50 -5.20 -3.87 4.12
CA ILE A 50 -6.32 -3.15 4.77
C ILE A 50 -6.69 -3.81 6.10
N ARG A 51 -6.72 -5.14 6.19
CA ARG A 51 -7.00 -5.89 7.42
C ARG A 51 -6.01 -5.55 8.53
N ASN A 52 -4.72 -5.40 8.19
CA ASN A 52 -3.70 -4.99 9.16
C ASN A 52 -3.94 -3.56 9.62
N TRP A 53 -4.30 -2.64 8.70
CA TRP A 53 -4.63 -1.26 9.06
C TRP A 53 -5.80 -1.20 10.06
N VAL A 54 -6.85 -1.99 9.82
CA VAL A 54 -8.01 -2.09 10.72
C VAL A 54 -7.62 -2.62 12.09
N THR A 55 -6.74 -3.62 12.14
CA THR A 55 -6.25 -4.20 13.40
C THR A 55 -5.40 -3.20 14.19
N ASP A 56 -4.52 -2.47 13.49
CA ASP A 56 -3.48 -1.64 14.11
C ASP A 56 -3.89 -0.18 14.30
N GLN A 57 -5.02 0.27 13.72
CA GLN A 57 -5.45 1.67 13.73
C GLN A 57 -5.57 2.30 15.13
N GLY A 58 -5.75 1.50 16.17
CA GLY A 58 -5.85 1.99 17.56
C GLY A 58 -4.54 1.90 18.34
N ASN A 59 -3.50 1.31 17.74
CA ASN A 59 -2.20 1.11 18.39
C ASN A 59 -1.19 2.22 18.03
N HIS A 60 -1.55 3.08 17.07
CA HIS A 60 -0.69 4.11 16.49
C HIS A 60 -1.47 5.40 16.23
N ASP A 61 -0.73 6.52 16.08
CA ASP A 61 -1.26 7.74 15.45
C ASP A 61 -1.29 7.49 13.92
N ALA A 62 -2.34 6.83 13.46
CA ALA A 62 -2.42 6.24 12.12
C ALA A 62 -3.08 7.19 11.12
N PHE A 63 -2.38 7.43 10.00
CA PHE A 63 -2.84 8.20 8.84
C PHE A 63 -2.98 7.27 7.64
N TYR A 64 -4.20 7.14 7.13
CA TYR A 64 -4.51 6.37 5.92
C TYR A 64 -4.99 7.29 4.82
N CYS A 65 -4.31 7.25 3.69
CA CYS A 65 -4.51 8.21 2.60
C CYS A 65 -5.02 7.52 1.33
N VAL A 66 -6.10 8.05 0.75
CA VAL A 66 -6.46 7.74 -0.64
C VAL A 66 -5.61 8.63 -1.52
N VAL A 67 -4.59 8.05 -2.17
CA VAL A 67 -3.55 8.79 -2.91
C VAL A 67 -3.96 9.07 -4.35
N ASP A 68 -4.93 9.96 -4.52
CA ASP A 68 -5.52 10.35 -5.81
C ASP A 68 -4.56 11.13 -6.71
N LEU A 69 -3.61 11.90 -6.15
CA LEU A 69 -2.58 12.56 -6.95
C LEU A 69 -1.66 11.56 -7.64
N HIS A 70 -1.33 10.44 -6.98
CA HIS A 70 -0.56 9.37 -7.62
C HIS A 70 -1.32 8.72 -8.78
N ALA A 71 -2.65 8.68 -8.72
CA ALA A 71 -3.48 8.14 -9.80
C ALA A 71 -3.38 8.96 -11.10
N LEU A 72 -3.01 10.24 -11.03
CA LEU A 72 -2.79 11.10 -12.20
C LEU A 72 -1.61 10.65 -13.09
N THR A 73 -0.75 9.76 -12.59
CA THR A 73 0.29 9.11 -13.41
C THR A 73 -0.29 8.12 -14.43
N LEU A 74 -1.53 7.69 -14.22
CA LEU A 74 -2.28 6.84 -15.12
C LEU A 74 -3.07 7.68 -16.13
N ASP A 75 -3.51 7.04 -17.21
CA ASP A 75 -4.47 7.63 -18.15
C ASP A 75 -5.88 7.28 -17.70
N ILE A 76 -6.45 8.12 -16.86
CA ILE A 76 -7.77 7.92 -16.24
C ILE A 76 -8.70 9.08 -16.56
N ASP A 77 -9.96 8.75 -16.86
CA ASP A 77 -11.00 9.76 -17.06
C ASP A 77 -11.27 10.53 -15.76
N PRO A 78 -11.48 11.86 -15.80
CA PRO A 78 -11.71 12.67 -14.60
C PRO A 78 -12.95 12.26 -13.79
N ALA A 79 -14.03 11.82 -14.43
CA ALA A 79 -15.23 11.36 -13.73
C ALA A 79 -14.97 10.00 -13.06
N GLU A 80 -14.22 9.13 -13.72
CA GLU A 80 -13.78 7.84 -13.20
C GLU A 80 -12.84 8.02 -12.01
N LEU A 81 -11.85 8.92 -12.07
CA LEU A 81 -10.96 9.20 -10.94
C LEU A 81 -11.75 9.65 -9.71
N ARG A 82 -12.71 10.57 -9.91
CA ARG A 82 -13.57 11.07 -8.82
C ARG A 82 -14.40 9.95 -8.19
N ALA A 83 -15.03 9.13 -9.02
CA ALA A 83 -15.82 7.99 -8.55
C ALA A 83 -14.96 6.99 -7.79
N ARG A 84 -13.81 6.59 -8.34
CA ARG A 84 -12.88 5.63 -7.72
C ARG A 84 -12.28 6.15 -6.42
N THR A 85 -11.98 7.44 -6.32
CA THR A 85 -11.49 8.06 -5.07
C THR A 85 -12.53 7.94 -3.96
N HIS A 86 -13.80 8.25 -4.29
CA HIS A 86 -14.92 8.11 -3.35
C HIS A 86 -15.16 6.64 -2.98
N ASP A 87 -15.20 5.74 -3.97
CA ASP A 87 -15.44 4.31 -3.75
C ASP A 87 -14.32 3.67 -2.92
N THR A 88 -13.04 4.03 -3.17
CA THR A 88 -11.92 3.56 -2.35
C THR A 88 -12.09 3.99 -0.89
N ALA A 89 -12.49 5.23 -0.62
CA ALA A 89 -12.75 5.70 0.74
C ALA A 89 -13.92 4.94 1.40
N LEU A 90 -15.01 4.69 0.66
CA LEU A 90 -16.13 3.86 1.09
C LEU A 90 -15.69 2.45 1.46
N ASP A 91 -14.90 1.82 0.60
CA ASP A 91 -14.41 0.45 0.81
C ASP A 91 -13.52 0.36 2.05
N LEU A 92 -12.68 1.36 2.30
CA LEU A 92 -11.82 1.44 3.49
C LEU A 92 -12.66 1.58 4.78
N LEU A 93 -13.66 2.44 4.78
CA LEU A 93 -14.61 2.59 5.90
C LEU A 93 -15.43 1.30 6.12
N ALA A 94 -15.87 0.68 5.03
CA ALA A 94 -16.62 -0.57 5.09
C ALA A 94 -15.77 -1.74 5.58
N ALA A 95 -14.48 -1.75 5.26
CA ALA A 95 -13.52 -2.74 5.75
C ALA A 95 -13.23 -2.61 7.24
N GLY A 96 -13.64 -1.50 7.90
CA GLY A 96 -13.55 -1.30 9.34
C GLY A 96 -12.57 -0.22 9.79
N LEU A 97 -12.05 0.63 8.89
CA LEU A 97 -11.35 1.83 9.33
C LEU A 97 -12.34 2.77 10.05
N ASP A 98 -11.98 3.16 11.25
CA ASP A 98 -12.78 4.01 12.13
C ASP A 98 -12.13 5.41 12.21
N PRO A 99 -12.79 6.46 11.68
CA PRO A 99 -12.28 7.83 11.71
C PRO A 99 -12.12 8.43 13.12
N GLU A 100 -12.67 7.80 14.15
CA GLU A 100 -12.42 8.19 15.54
C GLU A 100 -11.11 7.58 16.10
N ARG A 101 -10.60 6.51 15.45
CA ARG A 101 -9.38 5.80 15.86
C ARG A 101 -8.18 6.08 14.95
N CYS A 102 -8.44 6.50 13.71
CA CYS A 102 -7.40 6.84 12.74
C CYS A 102 -7.77 8.10 11.97
N THR A 103 -6.85 8.60 11.14
CA THR A 103 -7.10 9.71 10.22
C THR A 103 -7.20 9.16 8.81
N LEU A 104 -8.42 9.10 8.25
CA LEU A 104 -8.65 8.75 6.85
C LEU A 104 -8.91 10.02 6.04
N PHE A 105 -8.15 10.26 4.97
CA PHE A 105 -8.26 11.46 4.14
C PHE A 105 -7.89 11.20 2.68
N VAL A 106 -8.20 12.17 1.80
CA VAL A 106 -7.81 12.16 0.39
C VAL A 106 -6.60 13.06 0.21
N GLN A 107 -5.57 12.59 -0.49
CA GLN A 107 -4.28 13.26 -0.66
C GLN A 107 -4.42 14.68 -1.21
N SER A 108 -5.23 14.87 -2.26
CA SER A 108 -5.43 16.18 -2.89
C SER A 108 -6.14 17.22 -2.00
N HIS A 109 -6.76 16.77 -0.90
CA HIS A 109 -7.38 17.70 0.06
C HIS A 109 -6.35 18.38 0.98
N VAL A 110 -5.10 17.91 1.01
CA VAL A 110 -4.00 18.44 1.82
C VAL A 110 -2.93 18.99 0.88
N VAL A 111 -2.97 20.29 0.61
CA VAL A 111 -2.11 20.94 -0.41
C VAL A 111 -0.60 20.82 -0.12
N GLN A 112 -0.24 20.59 1.14
CA GLN A 112 1.14 20.46 1.58
C GLN A 112 1.87 19.29 0.91
N HIS A 113 1.16 18.24 0.47
CA HIS A 113 1.76 17.13 -0.29
C HIS A 113 2.50 17.64 -1.54
N VAL A 114 1.82 18.45 -2.35
CA VAL A 114 2.41 19.03 -3.56
C VAL A 114 3.49 20.07 -3.23
N GLN A 115 3.28 20.88 -2.21
CA GLN A 115 4.24 21.89 -1.78
C GLN A 115 5.54 21.24 -1.28
N MET A 116 5.45 20.21 -0.45
CA MET A 116 6.62 19.46 0.04
C MET A 116 7.30 18.68 -1.10
N ALA A 117 6.52 18.10 -2.03
CA ALA A 117 7.06 17.42 -3.18
C ALA A 117 8.00 18.35 -3.98
N TRP A 118 7.62 19.61 -4.19
CA TRP A 118 8.48 20.57 -4.87
C TRP A 118 9.80 20.82 -4.13
N LEU A 119 9.79 20.97 -2.80
CA LEU A 119 11.02 21.14 -2.03
C LEU A 119 11.95 19.92 -2.15
N LEU A 120 11.35 18.72 -2.13
CA LEU A 120 12.11 17.48 -2.27
C LEU A 120 12.57 17.23 -3.72
N GLU A 121 11.82 17.64 -4.75
CA GLU A 121 12.26 17.61 -6.14
C GLU A 121 13.49 18.47 -6.36
N CYS A 122 13.55 19.65 -5.71
CA CYS A 122 14.74 20.50 -5.70
C CYS A 122 15.91 19.91 -4.89
N THR A 123 15.69 18.84 -4.13
CA THR A 123 16.71 18.12 -3.36
C THR A 123 17.15 16.82 -4.05
N ALA A 124 16.26 16.20 -4.83
CA ALA A 124 16.49 14.93 -5.54
C ALA A 124 17.48 15.10 -6.70
N ALA A 125 18.23 14.06 -6.99
CA ALA A 125 19.09 14.02 -8.17
C ALA A 125 18.42 13.20 -9.30
N MET A 126 18.53 13.69 -10.56
CA MET A 126 17.98 13.02 -11.75
C MET A 126 18.35 11.54 -11.81
N GLY A 127 19.63 11.20 -11.60
CA GLY A 127 20.10 9.81 -11.67
C GLY A 127 19.51 8.88 -10.60
N GLU A 128 18.96 9.40 -9.51
CA GLU A 128 18.24 8.60 -8.51
C GLU A 128 16.88 8.17 -9.07
N LEU A 129 16.16 9.10 -9.67
CA LEU A 129 14.85 8.85 -10.27
C LEU A 129 14.97 7.96 -11.53
N GLU A 130 16.01 8.13 -12.33
CA GLU A 130 16.31 7.26 -13.49
C GLU A 130 16.57 5.80 -13.08
N ARG A 131 17.06 5.56 -11.86
CA ARG A 131 17.29 4.20 -11.34
C ARG A 131 16.04 3.53 -10.77
N MET A 132 14.94 4.26 -10.60
CA MET A 132 13.69 3.70 -10.08
C MET A 132 13.13 2.62 -11.02
N THR A 133 12.83 1.44 -10.47
CA THR A 133 12.36 0.28 -11.25
C THR A 133 11.10 0.60 -12.06
N GLN A 134 10.13 1.25 -11.44
CA GLN A 134 8.87 1.60 -12.10
C GLN A 134 9.09 2.54 -13.32
N PHE A 135 10.02 3.48 -13.23
CA PHE A 135 10.35 4.34 -14.36
C PHE A 135 11.03 3.55 -15.47
N LYS A 136 11.97 2.65 -15.14
CA LYS A 136 12.63 1.78 -16.12
C LYS A 136 11.64 0.90 -16.86
N ASP A 137 10.68 0.32 -16.16
CA ASP A 137 9.72 -0.63 -16.73
C ASP A 137 8.67 0.07 -17.61
N LYS A 138 8.21 1.26 -17.22
CA LYS A 138 7.07 1.93 -17.85
C LYS A 138 7.42 3.13 -18.70
N GLY A 139 8.50 3.84 -18.39
CA GLY A 139 8.83 5.16 -18.94
C GLY A 139 10.12 5.25 -19.74
N ALA A 140 11.16 4.48 -19.40
CA ALA A 140 12.47 4.63 -20.02
C ALA A 140 12.44 4.40 -21.55
N GLY A 141 13.02 5.35 -22.29
CA GLY A 141 13.06 5.30 -23.76
C GLY A 141 11.73 5.64 -24.46
N LYS A 142 10.70 6.05 -23.75
CA LYS A 142 9.43 6.49 -24.34
C LYS A 142 9.34 8.02 -24.31
N GLU A 143 9.32 8.66 -25.48
CA GLU A 143 9.15 10.13 -25.58
C GLU A 143 7.81 10.62 -24.98
N SER A 144 6.79 9.76 -24.97
CA SER A 144 5.46 10.06 -24.42
C SER A 144 5.34 9.82 -22.90
N ALA A 145 6.43 9.42 -22.21
CA ALA A 145 6.39 9.23 -20.77
C ALA A 145 6.13 10.57 -20.07
N ARG A 146 5.08 10.60 -19.21
CA ARG A 146 4.72 11.82 -18.46
C ARG A 146 5.75 12.08 -17.37
N VAL A 147 6.04 13.36 -17.11
CA VAL A 147 6.97 13.79 -16.03
C VAL A 147 6.52 13.23 -14.67
N GLY A 148 5.22 13.20 -14.40
CA GLY A 148 4.69 12.62 -13.16
C GLY A 148 5.09 11.17 -12.93
N LEU A 149 5.26 10.35 -13.99
CA LEU A 149 5.78 8.98 -13.86
C LEU A 149 7.26 8.96 -13.43
N PHE A 150 8.00 10.01 -13.72
CA PHE A 150 9.40 10.16 -13.32
C PHE A 150 9.52 10.68 -11.88
N THR A 151 8.64 11.63 -11.49
CA THR A 151 8.76 12.35 -10.20
C THR A 151 7.85 11.83 -9.10
N TYR A 152 6.87 10.93 -9.38
CA TYR A 152 5.97 10.41 -8.32
C TYR A 152 6.69 9.79 -7.10
N PRO A 153 7.93 9.21 -7.22
CA PRO A 153 8.62 8.71 -6.03
C PRO A 153 9.00 9.84 -5.05
N VAL A 154 9.18 11.07 -5.58
CA VAL A 154 9.41 12.26 -4.73
C VAL A 154 8.13 12.72 -4.06
N LEU A 155 6.99 12.65 -4.77
CA LEU A 155 5.67 12.90 -4.14
C LEU A 155 5.40 11.88 -3.02
N MET A 156 5.73 10.60 -3.23
CA MET A 156 5.61 9.59 -2.17
C MET A 156 6.54 9.88 -0.99
N ALA A 157 7.76 10.36 -1.23
CA ALA A 157 8.66 10.82 -0.17
C ALA A 157 8.06 12.00 0.61
N ALA A 158 7.44 12.95 -0.11
CA ALA A 158 6.74 14.09 0.51
C ALA A 158 5.56 13.61 1.37
N ASP A 159 4.75 12.67 0.88
CA ASP A 159 3.65 12.08 1.65
C ASP A 159 4.15 11.56 3.01
N ILE A 160 5.28 10.87 3.03
CA ILE A 160 5.85 10.25 4.23
C ILE A 160 6.40 11.29 5.21
N VAL A 161 7.26 12.22 4.72
CA VAL A 161 7.94 13.15 5.62
C VAL A 161 7.03 14.24 6.19
N LEU A 162 5.93 14.57 5.50
CA LEU A 162 4.95 15.57 5.96
C LEU A 162 4.33 15.22 7.31
N TYR A 163 4.17 13.95 7.59
CA TYR A 163 3.54 13.49 8.84
C TYR A 163 4.55 13.14 9.92
N ASP A 164 5.83 13.48 9.74
CA ASP A 164 6.90 13.06 10.64
C ASP A 164 6.78 11.54 10.96
N ALA A 165 6.42 10.75 9.95
CA ALA A 165 6.17 9.32 10.11
C ALA A 165 7.50 8.61 10.40
N GLU A 166 7.64 8.11 11.62
CA GLU A 166 8.82 7.34 12.02
C GLU A 166 8.84 5.97 11.34
N ARG A 167 7.66 5.42 11.07
CA ARG A 167 7.49 4.07 10.52
C ARG A 167 6.51 4.04 9.37
N VAL A 168 6.92 3.39 8.29
CA VAL A 168 6.11 3.23 7.09
C VAL A 168 5.96 1.75 6.79
N PRO A 169 4.74 1.18 6.97
CA PRO A 169 4.47 -0.20 6.59
C PRO A 169 4.47 -0.30 5.07
N VAL A 170 5.47 -0.95 4.52
CA VAL A 170 5.62 -1.14 3.07
C VAL A 170 5.88 -2.59 2.72
N GLY A 171 5.27 -3.04 1.61
CA GLY A 171 5.65 -4.28 0.97
C GLY A 171 7.03 -4.17 0.30
N ASP A 172 7.61 -5.31 -0.07
CA ASP A 172 8.94 -5.37 -0.71
C ASP A 172 9.02 -4.53 -1.99
N ASP A 173 7.93 -4.42 -2.74
CA ASP A 173 7.80 -3.63 -3.97
C ASP A 173 7.92 -2.12 -3.74
N GLN A 174 7.68 -1.64 -2.51
CA GLN A 174 7.78 -0.23 -2.13
C GLN A 174 9.08 0.12 -1.39
N ARG A 175 9.94 -0.86 -1.13
CA ARG A 175 11.20 -0.65 -0.39
C ARG A 175 12.09 0.39 -1.06
N GLN A 176 12.23 0.34 -2.40
CA GLN A 176 13.04 1.30 -3.15
C GLN A 176 12.54 2.75 -3.01
N HIS A 177 11.22 2.94 -2.97
CA HIS A 177 10.62 4.27 -2.77
C HIS A 177 10.90 4.81 -1.37
N LEU A 178 10.80 3.95 -0.35
CA LEU A 178 11.11 4.35 1.02
C LEU A 178 12.59 4.68 1.21
N GLU A 179 13.51 3.95 0.58
CA GLU A 179 14.93 4.28 0.59
C GLU A 179 15.20 5.64 -0.08
N LEU A 180 14.47 5.98 -1.14
CA LEU A 180 14.54 7.33 -1.72
C LEU A 180 14.06 8.38 -0.72
N ALA A 181 12.92 8.17 -0.05
CA ALA A 181 12.40 9.09 0.96
C ALA A 181 13.41 9.33 2.09
N ARG A 182 14.05 8.26 2.59
CA ARG A 182 15.12 8.34 3.58
C ARG A 182 16.31 9.17 3.08
N THR A 183 16.77 8.88 1.86
CA THR A 183 17.89 9.59 1.24
C THR A 183 17.59 11.07 1.09
N LEU A 184 16.37 11.42 0.66
CA LEU A 184 15.96 12.83 0.51
C LEU A 184 15.87 13.54 1.87
N ALA A 185 15.30 12.90 2.89
CA ALA A 185 15.22 13.46 4.23
C ALA A 185 16.62 13.70 4.84
N ILE A 186 17.52 12.73 4.74
CA ILE A 186 18.91 12.86 5.21
C ILE A 186 19.64 13.99 4.48
N ARG A 187 19.52 14.07 3.16
CA ARG A 187 20.16 15.11 2.33
C ARG A 187 19.59 16.49 2.64
N PHE A 188 18.30 16.60 2.82
CA PHE A 188 17.62 17.83 3.22
C PHE A 188 18.17 18.32 4.56
N ASN A 189 18.18 17.44 5.57
CA ASN A 189 18.68 17.76 6.90
C ASN A 189 20.16 18.13 6.90
N HIS A 190 20.99 17.44 6.13
CA HIS A 190 22.42 17.78 6.00
C HIS A 190 22.63 19.18 5.42
N ARG A 191 21.76 19.63 4.51
CA ARG A 191 21.90 20.92 3.84
C ARG A 191 21.27 22.08 4.62
N PHE A 192 20.13 21.83 5.28
CA PHE A 192 19.29 22.88 5.84
C PHE A 192 19.10 22.77 7.36
N GLY A 193 19.78 21.83 8.02
CA GLY A 193 19.63 21.53 9.45
C GLY A 193 18.56 20.48 9.73
N ASP A 194 18.55 19.93 10.95
CA ASP A 194 17.65 18.87 11.38
C ASP A 194 16.18 19.32 11.33
N THR A 195 15.51 19.03 10.23
CA THR A 195 14.18 19.52 9.90
C THR A 195 13.17 18.41 9.70
N LEU A 196 13.54 17.36 8.96
CA LEU A 196 12.65 16.27 8.58
C LEU A 196 12.98 15.02 9.40
N VAL A 197 11.93 14.29 9.85
CA VAL A 197 12.10 12.96 10.44
C VAL A 197 12.51 11.99 9.34
N VAL A 198 13.55 11.21 9.58
CA VAL A 198 14.01 10.17 8.64
C VAL A 198 13.19 8.90 8.88
N PRO A 199 12.33 8.49 7.93
CA PRO A 199 11.44 7.35 8.13
C PRO A 199 12.18 6.02 8.17
N GLU A 200 11.63 5.02 8.87
CA GLU A 200 12.12 3.63 8.87
C GLU A 200 11.08 2.69 8.26
N ALA A 201 11.56 1.63 7.58
CA ALA A 201 10.69 0.58 7.10
C ALA A 201 10.11 -0.23 8.27
N ALA A 202 8.80 -0.28 8.38
CA ALA A 202 8.12 -1.28 9.17
C ALA A 202 7.74 -2.43 8.23
N ILE A 203 8.39 -3.59 8.39
CA ILE A 203 7.97 -4.79 7.66
C ILE A 203 6.74 -5.33 8.41
N PRO A 204 5.55 -5.34 7.79
CA PRO A 204 4.37 -5.92 8.43
C PRO A 204 4.66 -7.37 8.79
N ALA A 205 4.28 -7.79 9.98
CA ALA A 205 4.16 -9.21 10.28
C ALA A 205 3.31 -9.82 9.16
N ALA A 206 3.81 -10.87 8.50
CA ALA A 206 3.35 -11.42 7.24
C ALA A 206 1.86 -11.17 6.92
N GLY A 207 1.58 -10.19 6.10
CA GLY A 207 0.29 -10.10 5.42
C GLY A 207 0.18 -11.25 4.41
N ALA A 208 -0.99 -11.86 4.31
CA ALA A 208 -1.18 -12.96 3.37
C ALA A 208 -0.84 -12.50 1.95
N ARG A 209 0.15 -13.15 1.33
CA ARG A 209 0.49 -12.90 -0.07
C ARG A 209 -0.52 -13.63 -0.94
N VAL A 210 -1.59 -12.95 -1.30
CA VAL A 210 -2.63 -13.50 -2.16
C VAL A 210 -2.16 -13.53 -3.59
N MET A 211 -2.16 -14.72 -4.20
CA MET A 211 -1.77 -14.92 -5.58
C MET A 211 -3.00 -14.92 -6.51
N ASP A 212 -2.77 -14.66 -7.81
CA ASP A 212 -3.82 -14.75 -8.82
C ASP A 212 -4.33 -16.20 -8.92
N LEU A 213 -5.66 -16.39 -9.03
CA LEU A 213 -6.26 -17.71 -9.04
C LEU A 213 -5.99 -18.51 -10.32
N GLN A 214 -5.65 -17.81 -11.42
CA GLN A 214 -5.32 -18.44 -12.71
C GLN A 214 -3.81 -18.53 -12.94
N HIS A 215 -3.05 -17.62 -12.32
CA HIS A 215 -1.60 -17.50 -12.43
C HIS A 215 -0.98 -17.46 -11.02
N PRO A 216 -0.92 -18.59 -10.31
CA PRO A 216 -0.49 -18.63 -8.90
C PRO A 216 1.00 -18.32 -8.68
N ASP A 217 1.76 -18.12 -9.74
CA ASP A 217 3.12 -17.58 -9.75
C ASP A 217 3.17 -16.04 -9.63
N ARG A 218 2.01 -15.37 -9.79
CA ARG A 218 1.89 -13.91 -9.77
C ARG A 218 0.98 -13.45 -8.65
N LYS A 219 1.33 -12.30 -8.05
CA LYS A 219 0.47 -11.67 -7.05
C LYS A 219 -0.86 -11.25 -7.68
N MET A 220 -1.97 -11.47 -6.96
CA MET A 220 -3.29 -11.00 -7.38
C MET A 220 -3.24 -9.49 -7.66
N SER A 221 -3.61 -9.09 -8.87
CA SER A 221 -3.52 -7.71 -9.33
C SER A 221 -4.53 -7.46 -10.45
N LYS A 222 -5.10 -6.29 -10.47
CA LYS A 222 -6.00 -5.81 -11.54
C LYS A 222 -5.31 -5.64 -12.89
N SER A 223 -4.01 -5.41 -12.89
CA SER A 223 -3.21 -5.22 -14.12
C SER A 223 -2.97 -6.53 -14.89
N LEU A 224 -3.22 -7.68 -14.27
CA LEU A 224 -3.35 -8.94 -14.97
C LEU A 224 -4.74 -8.96 -15.61
N ASP A 225 -4.82 -9.02 -16.93
CA ASP A 225 -6.10 -9.18 -17.65
C ASP A 225 -6.67 -10.59 -17.42
N SER A 226 -7.03 -10.85 -16.18
CA SER A 226 -7.50 -12.16 -15.68
C SER A 226 -8.72 -11.95 -14.77
N PRO A 227 -9.91 -11.75 -15.35
CA PRO A 227 -11.14 -11.56 -14.58
C PRO A 227 -11.45 -12.72 -13.64
N LEU A 228 -11.03 -13.96 -13.98
CA LEU A 228 -11.18 -15.16 -13.13
C LEU A 228 -10.08 -15.29 -12.08
N GLY A 229 -8.97 -14.60 -12.25
CA GLY A 229 -7.81 -14.64 -11.36
C GLY A 229 -7.94 -13.73 -10.15
N THR A 230 -8.82 -12.74 -10.20
CA THR A 230 -8.94 -11.69 -9.18
C THR A 230 -10.32 -11.72 -8.53
N VAL A 231 -10.38 -11.88 -7.21
CA VAL A 231 -11.62 -11.74 -6.42
C VAL A 231 -11.71 -10.30 -5.94
N LEU A 232 -12.74 -9.58 -6.38
CA LEU A 232 -13.05 -8.22 -5.93
C LEU A 232 -13.79 -8.26 -4.60
N LEU A 233 -13.66 -7.21 -3.78
CA LEU A 233 -14.36 -7.14 -2.48
C LEU A 233 -15.88 -7.06 -2.66
N LEU A 234 -16.34 -6.57 -3.81
CA LEU A 234 -17.75 -6.40 -4.14
C LEU A 234 -18.28 -7.47 -5.11
N ASP A 235 -17.52 -8.51 -5.41
CA ASP A 235 -18.04 -9.66 -6.15
C ASP A 235 -19.23 -10.26 -5.40
N ASP A 236 -20.28 -10.63 -6.12
CA ASP A 236 -21.39 -11.33 -5.52
C ASP A 236 -21.00 -12.79 -5.13
N PRO A 237 -21.78 -13.45 -4.25
CA PRO A 237 -21.47 -14.81 -3.79
C PRO A 237 -21.34 -15.83 -4.92
N ALA A 238 -22.11 -15.71 -6.00
CA ALA A 238 -22.05 -16.62 -7.14
C ALA A 238 -20.75 -16.42 -7.93
N GLU A 239 -20.31 -15.16 -8.09
CA GLU A 239 -19.08 -14.82 -8.78
C GLU A 239 -17.84 -15.27 -7.97
N ILE A 240 -17.82 -15.06 -6.65
CA ILE A 240 -16.76 -15.57 -5.76
C ILE A 240 -16.67 -17.10 -5.91
N THR A 241 -17.81 -17.79 -5.79
CA THR A 241 -17.86 -19.24 -5.93
C THR A 241 -17.35 -19.70 -7.29
N ARG A 242 -17.75 -19.01 -8.37
CA ARG A 242 -17.31 -19.31 -9.73
C ARG A 242 -15.80 -19.19 -9.89
N LYS A 243 -15.21 -18.09 -9.38
CA LYS A 243 -13.76 -17.82 -9.44
C LYS A 243 -12.97 -18.86 -8.66
N ILE A 244 -13.36 -19.18 -7.44
CA ILE A 244 -12.68 -20.19 -6.60
C ILE A 244 -12.78 -21.59 -7.21
N ARG A 245 -13.93 -21.99 -7.74
CA ARG A 245 -14.08 -23.29 -8.42
C ARG A 245 -13.17 -23.42 -9.63
N LYS A 246 -12.94 -22.31 -10.35
CA LYS A 246 -12.08 -22.22 -11.54
C LYS A 246 -10.60 -22.00 -11.21
N ALA A 247 -10.23 -21.76 -9.95
CA ALA A 247 -8.85 -21.57 -9.55
C ALA A 247 -7.97 -22.74 -10.01
N VAL A 248 -6.79 -22.43 -10.53
CA VAL A 248 -5.84 -23.43 -11.02
C VAL A 248 -5.23 -24.20 -9.85
N THR A 249 -5.18 -25.53 -9.97
CA THR A 249 -4.51 -26.44 -9.03
C THR A 249 -3.73 -27.48 -9.84
N ASP A 250 -2.82 -28.19 -9.19
CA ASP A 250 -2.12 -29.33 -9.77
C ASP A 250 -3.04 -30.54 -10.03
N THR A 251 -2.50 -31.64 -10.54
CA THR A 251 -3.24 -32.84 -10.96
C THR A 251 -2.94 -34.06 -10.11
N ASP A 252 -2.10 -33.98 -9.07
CA ASP A 252 -1.76 -35.17 -8.27
C ASP A 252 -2.84 -35.56 -7.24
N GLY A 253 -3.77 -34.63 -6.94
CA GLY A 253 -4.93 -34.90 -6.10
C GLY A 253 -4.65 -34.93 -4.60
N GLU A 254 -3.40 -34.75 -4.15
CA GLU A 254 -3.03 -34.74 -2.74
C GLU A 254 -3.15 -33.31 -2.16
N VAL A 255 -3.90 -33.17 -1.06
CA VAL A 255 -4.01 -31.88 -0.35
C VAL A 255 -2.88 -31.76 0.69
N ARG A 256 -1.86 -30.97 0.36
CA ARG A 256 -0.79 -30.58 1.28
C ARG A 256 -0.37 -29.14 1.01
N TYR A 257 0.12 -28.44 2.04
CA TYR A 257 0.65 -27.09 1.90
C TYR A 257 2.09 -27.15 1.39
N ASP A 258 2.29 -26.78 0.13
CA ASP A 258 3.58 -26.79 -0.56
C ASP A 258 3.62 -25.64 -1.59
N PRO A 259 4.00 -24.43 -1.17
CA PRO A 259 4.01 -23.26 -2.05
C PRO A 259 4.96 -23.38 -3.25
N GLU A 260 6.01 -24.20 -3.14
CA GLU A 260 7.01 -24.36 -4.19
C GLU A 260 6.50 -25.29 -5.33
N HIS A 261 5.88 -26.43 -4.98
CA HIS A 261 5.47 -27.42 -5.97
C HIS A 261 3.97 -27.39 -6.27
N LYS A 262 3.15 -26.78 -5.38
CA LYS A 262 1.68 -26.70 -5.49
C LYS A 262 1.20 -25.24 -5.28
N PRO A 263 1.71 -24.23 -6.03
CA PRO A 263 1.43 -22.84 -5.74
C PRO A 263 -0.06 -22.49 -5.79
N GLY A 264 -0.83 -23.07 -6.71
CA GLY A 264 -2.28 -22.85 -6.82
C GLY A 264 -3.06 -23.41 -5.64
N LEU A 265 -2.70 -24.62 -5.19
CA LEU A 265 -3.30 -25.24 -4.00
C LEU A 265 -2.90 -24.48 -2.73
N ALA A 266 -1.63 -24.11 -2.60
CA ALA A 266 -1.14 -23.32 -1.47
C ALA A 266 -1.87 -21.99 -1.36
N ASN A 267 -2.12 -21.29 -2.48
CA ASN A 267 -2.91 -20.05 -2.49
C ASN A 267 -4.35 -20.26 -1.98
N LEU A 268 -5.02 -21.35 -2.34
CA LEU A 268 -6.35 -21.66 -1.81
C LEU A 268 -6.32 -21.95 -0.30
N LEU A 269 -5.30 -22.66 0.16
CA LEU A 269 -5.09 -22.92 1.59
C LEU A 269 -4.78 -21.63 2.36
N ASP A 270 -3.97 -20.72 1.81
CA ASP A 270 -3.69 -19.40 2.38
C ASP A 270 -4.96 -18.55 2.48
N LEU A 271 -5.80 -18.57 1.44
CA LEU A 271 -7.07 -17.83 1.43
C LEU A 271 -8.04 -18.37 2.50
N LEU A 272 -8.21 -19.69 2.58
CA LEU A 272 -9.09 -20.30 3.59
C LEU A 272 -8.54 -20.10 5.01
N ALA A 273 -7.23 -20.22 5.19
CA ALA A 273 -6.55 -19.97 6.44
C ALA A 273 -6.76 -18.52 6.91
N ALA A 274 -6.57 -17.55 6.01
CA ALA A 274 -6.79 -16.13 6.29
C ALA A 274 -8.26 -15.80 6.60
N ALA A 275 -9.20 -16.47 5.92
CA ALA A 275 -10.64 -16.29 6.16
C ALA A 275 -11.14 -16.90 7.47
N THR A 276 -10.41 -17.91 8.00
CA THR A 276 -10.83 -18.68 9.18
C THR A 276 -9.91 -18.50 10.40
N ASP A 277 -8.95 -17.57 10.36
CA ASP A 277 -7.95 -17.31 11.40
C ASP A 277 -7.18 -18.57 11.83
N ARG A 278 -6.73 -19.35 10.83
CA ARG A 278 -5.96 -20.60 11.00
C ARG A 278 -4.66 -20.54 10.23
N THR A 279 -3.81 -21.54 10.44
CA THR A 279 -2.63 -21.73 9.61
C THR A 279 -2.94 -22.57 8.36
N PRO A 280 -2.26 -22.34 7.21
CA PRO A 280 -2.48 -23.13 6.00
C PRO A 280 -2.26 -24.64 6.20
N THR A 281 -1.31 -25.02 7.05
CA THR A 281 -1.03 -26.43 7.39
C THR A 281 -2.16 -27.08 8.17
N GLU A 282 -2.75 -26.37 9.15
CA GLU A 282 -3.94 -26.85 9.89
C GLU A 282 -5.14 -27.03 8.96
N VAL A 283 -5.31 -26.11 8.00
CA VAL A 283 -6.36 -26.20 7.00
C VAL A 283 -6.14 -27.40 6.09
N ALA A 284 -4.93 -27.59 5.55
CA ALA A 284 -4.60 -28.69 4.64
C ALA A 284 -4.94 -30.06 5.23
N GLY A 285 -4.67 -30.25 6.52
CA GLY A 285 -4.94 -31.52 7.22
C GLY A 285 -6.42 -31.93 7.31
N LYS A 286 -7.35 -31.09 6.87
CA LYS A 286 -8.80 -31.36 6.94
C LYS A 286 -9.40 -31.86 5.63
N TYR A 287 -8.66 -31.80 4.54
CA TYR A 287 -9.18 -32.09 3.21
C TYR A 287 -8.42 -33.22 2.55
N GLU A 288 -9.18 -34.09 1.90
CA GLU A 288 -8.68 -35.17 1.03
C GLU A 288 -8.88 -34.83 -0.46
N ARG A 289 -9.78 -33.87 -0.76
CA ARG A 289 -10.21 -33.57 -2.12
C ARG A 289 -10.18 -32.08 -2.41
N TYR A 290 -9.65 -31.69 -3.55
CA TYR A 290 -9.61 -30.27 -4.00
C TYR A 290 -11.01 -29.65 -4.14
N GLY A 291 -12.02 -30.46 -4.51
CA GLY A 291 -13.39 -30.01 -4.66
C GLY A 291 -13.97 -29.48 -3.35
N ASP A 292 -13.75 -30.21 -2.26
CA ASP A 292 -14.25 -29.86 -0.94
C ASP A 292 -13.50 -28.63 -0.39
N LEU A 293 -12.18 -28.58 -0.54
CA LEU A 293 -11.37 -27.39 -0.21
C LEU A 293 -11.85 -26.14 -0.96
N LYS A 294 -12.12 -26.24 -2.27
CA LYS A 294 -12.61 -25.11 -3.08
C LYS A 294 -14.01 -24.67 -2.64
N ALA A 295 -14.89 -25.60 -2.27
CA ALA A 295 -16.23 -25.28 -1.80
C ALA A 295 -16.16 -24.48 -0.49
N ASP A 296 -15.43 -24.99 0.49
CA ASP A 296 -15.28 -24.34 1.80
C ASP A 296 -14.51 -23.02 1.71
N THR A 297 -13.51 -22.92 0.81
CA THR A 297 -12.82 -21.64 0.56
C THR A 297 -13.78 -20.61 0.01
N ALA A 298 -14.64 -20.96 -0.94
CA ALA A 298 -15.63 -20.05 -1.51
C ALA A 298 -16.62 -19.58 -0.44
N GLU A 299 -17.15 -20.49 0.37
CA GLU A 299 -18.07 -20.17 1.47
C GLU A 299 -17.41 -19.25 2.49
N ALA A 300 -16.20 -19.57 2.94
CA ALA A 300 -15.45 -18.76 3.91
C ALA A 300 -15.18 -17.33 3.39
N LEU A 301 -14.86 -17.18 2.11
CA LEU A 301 -14.64 -15.85 1.51
C LEU A 301 -15.95 -15.07 1.38
N VAL A 302 -17.06 -15.70 1.03
CA VAL A 302 -18.38 -15.07 1.02
C VAL A 302 -18.74 -14.56 2.42
N GLU A 303 -18.57 -15.40 3.46
CA GLU A 303 -18.83 -14.98 4.83
C GLU A 303 -17.89 -13.88 5.32
N LEU A 304 -16.61 -13.91 4.93
CA LEU A 304 -15.62 -12.87 5.25
C LEU A 304 -16.01 -11.50 4.65
N LEU A 305 -16.50 -11.48 3.41
CA LEU A 305 -16.81 -10.25 2.69
C LEU A 305 -18.23 -9.71 2.96
N ARG A 306 -19.16 -10.55 3.41
CA ARG A 306 -20.55 -10.18 3.66
C ARG A 306 -20.72 -8.96 4.58
N PRO A 307 -20.07 -8.87 5.77
CA PRO A 307 -20.21 -7.72 6.65
C PRO A 307 -19.64 -6.44 6.02
N LEU A 308 -18.54 -6.54 5.27
CA LEU A 308 -17.97 -5.41 4.53
C LEU A 308 -18.96 -4.90 3.48
N GLN A 309 -19.54 -5.79 2.66
CA GLN A 309 -20.49 -5.43 1.62
C GLN A 309 -21.76 -4.81 2.19
N ALA A 310 -22.29 -5.35 3.30
CA ALA A 310 -23.43 -4.77 4.01
C ALA A 310 -23.11 -3.37 4.54
N ARG A 311 -21.95 -3.19 5.20
CA ARG A 311 -21.52 -1.90 5.72
C ARG A 311 -21.30 -0.86 4.62
N ARG A 312 -20.75 -1.29 3.49
CA ARG A 312 -20.58 -0.40 2.32
C ARG A 312 -21.92 0.10 1.79
N ALA A 313 -22.90 -0.79 1.70
CA ALA A 313 -24.24 -0.39 1.25
C ALA A 313 -24.90 0.63 2.18
N GLU A 314 -24.73 0.48 3.51
CA GLU A 314 -25.19 1.46 4.50
C GLU A 314 -24.51 2.83 4.31
N LEU A 315 -23.16 2.84 4.19
CA LEU A 315 -22.38 4.07 4.01
C LEU A 315 -22.72 4.76 2.67
N ALA A 316 -22.93 4.00 1.60
CA ALA A 316 -23.28 4.52 0.30
C ALA A 316 -24.68 5.18 0.28
N ALA A 317 -25.55 4.89 1.24
CA ALA A 317 -26.87 5.52 1.37
C ALA A 317 -26.78 6.97 1.86
N ASP A 318 -25.66 7.39 2.48
CA ASP A 318 -25.39 8.78 2.92
C ASP A 318 -24.02 9.29 2.44
N PRO A 319 -23.90 9.68 1.16
CA PRO A 319 -22.65 10.23 0.61
C PRO A 319 -22.20 11.52 1.32
N GLY A 320 -23.12 12.29 1.88
CA GLY A 320 -22.82 13.52 2.60
C GLY A 320 -22.08 13.25 3.90
N ALA A 321 -22.45 12.20 4.64
CA ALA A 321 -21.74 11.78 5.84
C ALA A 321 -20.31 11.31 5.52
N VAL A 322 -20.11 10.56 4.44
CA VAL A 322 -18.78 10.12 3.99
C VAL A 322 -17.90 11.31 3.61
N GLN A 323 -18.46 12.26 2.85
CA GLN A 323 -17.72 13.47 2.49
C GLN A 323 -17.33 14.30 3.71
N ALA A 324 -18.21 14.42 4.70
CA ALA A 324 -17.91 15.11 5.96
C ALA A 324 -16.82 14.40 6.77
N LEU A 325 -16.80 13.06 6.76
CA LEU A 325 -15.72 12.25 7.38
C LEU A 325 -14.37 12.54 6.73
N LEU A 326 -14.30 12.53 5.40
CA LEU A 326 -13.08 12.82 4.65
C LEU A 326 -12.60 14.25 4.84
N ALA A 327 -13.50 15.23 4.93
CA ALA A 327 -13.16 16.62 5.23
C ALA A 327 -12.52 16.76 6.61
N ARG A 328 -13.11 16.15 7.67
CA ARG A 328 -12.51 16.12 9.01
C ARG A 328 -11.15 15.42 9.02
N GLY A 329 -11.01 14.34 8.26
CA GLY A 329 -9.72 13.66 8.08
C GLY A 329 -8.67 14.56 7.44
N ALA A 330 -9.06 15.33 6.41
CA ALA A 330 -8.18 16.30 5.76
C ALA A 330 -7.77 17.45 6.71
N ASP A 331 -8.69 17.93 7.55
CA ASP A 331 -8.38 18.95 8.57
C ASP A 331 -7.37 18.43 9.60
N LYS A 332 -7.56 17.20 10.11
CA LYS A 332 -6.60 16.55 11.02
C LYS A 332 -5.24 16.36 10.33
N ALA A 333 -5.23 15.86 9.11
CA ALA A 333 -4.01 15.66 8.32
C ALA A 333 -3.28 16.98 8.05
N THR A 334 -4.01 18.04 7.68
CA THR A 334 -3.46 19.39 7.49
C THR A 334 -2.85 19.93 8.78
N GLY A 335 -3.47 19.67 9.93
CA GLY A 335 -2.98 20.08 11.24
C GLY A 335 -1.58 19.54 11.55
N VAL A 336 -1.19 18.42 10.97
CA VAL A 336 0.16 17.83 11.08
C VAL A 336 1.05 18.25 9.91
N ALA A 337 0.54 18.20 8.69
CA ALA A 337 1.32 18.47 7.48
C ALA A 337 1.75 19.93 7.36
N ALA A 338 0.89 20.88 7.72
CA ALA A 338 1.17 22.31 7.57
C ALA A 338 2.35 22.79 8.46
N PRO A 339 2.44 22.44 9.75
CA PRO A 339 3.62 22.76 10.56
C PRO A 339 4.92 22.15 10.03
N THR A 340 4.88 20.91 9.56
CA THR A 340 6.05 20.24 8.98
C THR A 340 6.50 20.93 7.70
N TYR A 341 5.56 21.27 6.81
CA TYR A 341 5.89 22.04 5.61
C TYR A 341 6.43 23.44 5.96
N ALA A 342 5.81 24.15 6.91
CA ALA A 342 6.27 25.49 7.32
C ALA A 342 7.71 25.45 7.84
N ARG A 343 8.06 24.47 8.67
CA ARG A 343 9.42 24.22 9.17
C ARG A 343 10.40 23.97 8.02
N ALA A 344 10.01 23.16 7.04
CA ALA A 344 10.84 22.90 5.87
C ALA A 344 10.99 24.13 4.95
N ALA A 345 9.92 24.88 4.74
CA ALA A 345 9.91 26.11 3.95
C ALA A 345 10.82 27.19 4.56
N GLU A 346 10.76 27.38 5.88
CA GLU A 346 11.65 28.27 6.62
C GLU A 346 13.11 27.85 6.50
N ALA A 347 13.40 26.55 6.67
CA ALA A 347 14.75 26.00 6.59
C ALA A 347 15.41 26.24 5.21
N VAL A 348 14.65 26.19 4.11
CA VAL A 348 15.17 26.50 2.77
C VAL A 348 15.18 28.00 2.45
N GLY A 349 14.69 28.86 3.36
CA GLY A 349 14.71 30.31 3.24
C GLY A 349 13.53 30.90 2.45
N LEU A 350 12.38 30.21 2.36
CA LEU A 350 11.17 30.80 1.80
C LEU A 350 10.57 31.81 2.78
N LEU A 351 10.12 32.94 2.25
CA LEU A 351 9.41 33.93 3.06
C LEU A 351 8.02 33.42 3.42
N GLY A 352 7.69 33.48 4.71
CA GLY A 352 6.33 33.20 5.16
C GLY A 352 5.35 34.29 4.67
N PRO A 353 4.05 33.96 4.54
CA PRO A 353 3.05 35.01 4.33
C PRO A 353 3.04 35.99 5.50
N ALA A 354 2.88 37.28 5.18
CA ALA A 354 2.85 38.35 6.17
C ALA A 354 1.59 38.29 7.03
#